data_90303d42775a332fbea8c46f1357205d
#
_entry.id   90303d42775a332fbea8c46f1357205d
#
_cell.length_a   1.000
_cell.length_b   1.000
_cell.length_c   1.000
_cell.angle_alpha   90.00
_cell.angle_beta   90.00
_cell.angle_gamma   90.00
#
_symmetry.space_group_name_H-M   'P 1'
#
loop_
_entity.id
_entity.type
_entity.pdbx_description
1 polymer ?
#
loop_
_entity_poly.entity_id
_entity_poly.type
_entity_poly.pdbx_seq_one_letter_code
_entity_poly.pdbx_strand_id
1 'polypeptide(L)'
;GLKKKDVRYTKKALSEIANGYAREAGVRNFEKSLDKIHRKLARKLVLEEGTSPFKIEPESLDELLGKPFFREDVRKKISRPGMAMGLAWTPVGGDTLVVEAVSNPGKATFKLTGQLGEVMQESASIAYTYIRHIAGRHHVDPEYFERNQIHVHVPTGATPKDGPSAGITMAASLLSLVTGKTVKPALAMTGELSLVGVGGQGGREGEKVIAARRNSIREIIIPAENQKDLAEIPEHVRKGITFHPVETMDEVIDLLWK
;
A
#
# COMPACT_ATOMS: atom_id res chain seq x y z
N GLY A 1 -22.13 -5.48 -36.63
CA GLY A 1 -21.35 -5.34 -35.40
C GLY A 1 -22.08 -4.50 -34.35
N LEU A 2 -21.59 -4.51 -33.12
CA LEU A 2 -22.16 -3.70 -32.02
C LEU A 2 -22.03 -2.20 -32.31
N LYS A 3 -23.08 -1.46 -32.02
CA LYS A 3 -23.11 0.01 -32.08
C LYS A 3 -22.88 0.59 -30.68
N LYS A 4 -22.44 1.85 -30.58
CA LYS A 4 -22.21 2.54 -29.28
C LYS A 4 -23.40 2.46 -28.32
N LYS A 5 -24.63 2.42 -28.83
CA LYS A 5 -25.87 2.32 -28.04
C LYS A 5 -26.12 0.93 -27.46
N ASP A 6 -25.47 -0.11 -27.98
CA ASP A 6 -25.74 -1.51 -27.66
C ASP A 6 -25.06 -1.98 -26.36
N VAL A 7 -24.08 -1.21 -25.85
CA VAL A 7 -23.35 -1.55 -24.64
C VAL A 7 -23.22 -0.35 -23.71
N ARG A 8 -23.55 -0.53 -22.45
CA ARG A 8 -23.43 0.50 -21.41
C ARG A 8 -22.63 -0.06 -20.22
N TYR A 9 -21.56 0.60 -19.88
CA TYR A 9 -20.74 0.27 -18.72
C TYR A 9 -21.10 1.13 -17.52
N THR A 10 -21.24 0.53 -16.36
CA THR A 10 -21.26 1.31 -15.10
C THR A 10 -19.82 1.74 -14.75
N LYS A 11 -19.70 2.86 -14.01
CA LYS A 11 -18.39 3.31 -13.51
C LYS A 11 -17.71 2.25 -12.64
N LYS A 12 -18.51 1.51 -11.85
CA LYS A 12 -18.02 0.41 -11.02
C LYS A 12 -17.43 -0.74 -11.86
N ALA A 13 -18.12 -1.14 -12.94
CA ALA A 13 -17.61 -2.18 -13.82
C ALA A 13 -16.29 -1.77 -14.51
N LEU A 14 -16.19 -0.53 -15.00
CA LEU A 14 -14.94 -0.02 -15.59
C LEU A 14 -13.79 -0.01 -14.57
N SER A 15 -14.07 0.42 -13.33
CA SER A 15 -13.11 0.38 -12.24
C SER A 15 -12.68 -1.05 -11.90
N GLU A 16 -13.62 -2.00 -11.87
CA GLU A 16 -13.33 -3.41 -11.62
C GLU A 16 -12.49 -4.04 -12.75
N ILE A 17 -12.78 -3.69 -14.02
CA ILE A 17 -11.97 -4.14 -15.15
C ILE A 17 -10.53 -3.63 -15.01
N ALA A 18 -10.35 -2.34 -14.69
CA ALA A 18 -9.04 -1.74 -14.53
C ALA A 18 -8.24 -2.37 -13.37
N ASN A 19 -8.88 -2.60 -12.23
CA ASN A 19 -8.22 -3.08 -11.03
C ASN A 19 -8.08 -4.60 -10.99
N GLY A 20 -9.07 -5.35 -11.46
CA GLY A 20 -9.12 -6.80 -11.36
C GLY A 20 -8.57 -7.55 -12.57
N TYR A 21 -8.61 -6.94 -13.77
CA TYR A 21 -8.26 -7.63 -15.01
C TYR A 21 -7.13 -6.97 -15.80
N ALA A 22 -6.88 -5.68 -15.57
CA ALA A 22 -5.94 -4.89 -16.39
C ALA A 22 -5.05 -3.97 -15.56
N ARG A 23 -4.52 -4.46 -14.42
CA ARG A 23 -3.61 -3.69 -13.57
C ARG A 23 -2.26 -3.50 -14.24
N GLU A 24 -2.08 -2.37 -14.91
CA GLU A 24 -0.92 -2.06 -15.75
C GLU A 24 -0.62 -0.55 -15.76
N ALA A 25 0.57 -0.19 -16.22
CA ALA A 25 0.98 1.22 -16.35
C ALA A 25 0.32 1.93 -17.54
N GLY A 26 -0.28 1.19 -18.47
CA GLY A 26 -0.97 1.71 -19.66
C GLY A 26 -2.44 1.29 -19.69
N VAL A 27 -3.00 1.18 -20.89
CA VAL A 27 -4.42 0.82 -21.11
C VAL A 27 -4.59 -0.39 -22.06
N ARG A 28 -3.50 -1.05 -22.44
CA ARG A 28 -3.54 -2.13 -23.45
C ARG A 28 -4.34 -3.35 -23.01
N ASN A 29 -4.16 -3.81 -21.78
CA ASN A 29 -4.91 -4.94 -21.24
C ASN A 29 -6.33 -4.55 -20.89
N PHE A 30 -6.55 -3.28 -20.52
CA PHE A 30 -7.88 -2.72 -20.35
C PHE A 30 -8.67 -2.76 -21.67
N GLU A 31 -8.08 -2.26 -22.77
CA GLU A 31 -8.67 -2.35 -24.11
C GLU A 31 -8.94 -3.78 -24.54
N LYS A 32 -7.98 -4.71 -24.34
CA LYS A 32 -8.18 -6.14 -24.64
C LYS A 32 -9.33 -6.76 -23.84
N SER A 33 -9.52 -6.32 -22.60
CA SER A 33 -10.64 -6.77 -21.77
C SER A 33 -11.97 -6.27 -22.33
N LEU A 34 -12.04 -4.99 -22.71
CA LEU A 34 -13.22 -4.43 -23.39
C LEU A 34 -13.52 -5.15 -24.70
N ASP A 35 -12.50 -5.41 -25.53
CA ASP A 35 -12.66 -6.15 -26.78
C ASP A 35 -13.17 -7.57 -26.56
N LYS A 36 -12.69 -8.26 -25.52
CA LYS A 36 -13.17 -9.58 -25.15
C LYS A 36 -14.65 -9.55 -24.75
N ILE A 37 -15.06 -8.55 -23.98
CA ILE A 37 -16.48 -8.32 -23.63
C ILE A 37 -17.29 -8.09 -24.90
N HIS A 38 -16.88 -7.15 -25.73
CA HIS A 38 -17.62 -6.80 -26.96
C HIS A 38 -17.78 -8.00 -27.92
N ARG A 39 -16.75 -8.82 -28.07
CA ARG A 39 -16.84 -10.03 -28.90
C ARG A 39 -17.87 -11.04 -28.35
N LYS A 40 -17.91 -11.24 -27.04
CA LYS A 40 -18.91 -12.12 -26.42
C LYS A 40 -20.32 -11.57 -26.57
N LEU A 41 -20.51 -10.26 -26.39
CA LEU A 41 -21.82 -9.61 -26.55
C LEU A 41 -22.29 -9.65 -28.01
N ALA A 42 -21.39 -9.44 -28.96
CA ALA A 42 -21.72 -9.55 -30.39
C ALA A 42 -22.18 -10.97 -30.75
N ARG A 43 -21.51 -11.99 -30.20
CA ARG A 43 -21.95 -13.38 -30.35
C ARG A 43 -23.35 -13.61 -29.74
N LYS A 44 -23.58 -13.15 -28.50
CA LYS A 44 -24.92 -13.28 -27.86
C LYS A 44 -26.01 -12.61 -28.69
N LEU A 45 -25.72 -11.44 -29.26
CA LEU A 45 -26.69 -10.73 -30.10
C LEU A 45 -27.03 -11.50 -31.39
N VAL A 46 -26.03 -12.12 -32.02
CA VAL A 46 -26.23 -12.91 -33.23
C VAL A 46 -27.00 -14.21 -32.98
N LEU A 47 -26.77 -14.83 -31.84
CA LEU A 47 -27.43 -16.08 -31.43
C LEU A 47 -28.78 -15.84 -30.72
N GLU A 48 -29.24 -14.59 -30.64
CA GLU A 48 -30.47 -14.19 -29.94
C GLU A 48 -30.49 -14.58 -28.46
N GLU A 49 -29.30 -14.82 -27.87
CA GLU A 49 -29.11 -15.15 -26.44
C GLU A 49 -29.18 -13.92 -25.50
N GLY A 50 -29.51 -12.72 -26.05
CA GLY A 50 -29.63 -11.50 -25.26
C GLY A 50 -30.15 -10.33 -26.09
N THR A 51 -30.62 -9.29 -25.40
CA THR A 51 -31.20 -8.08 -25.99
C THR A 51 -30.33 -6.86 -25.73
N SER A 52 -30.17 -5.99 -26.75
CA SER A 52 -29.52 -4.69 -26.63
C SER A 52 -30.49 -3.69 -25.95
N PRO A 53 -30.00 -2.75 -25.11
CA PRO A 53 -28.60 -2.56 -24.71
C PRO A 53 -28.15 -3.47 -23.57
N PHE A 54 -26.96 -4.05 -23.72
CA PHE A 54 -26.31 -4.80 -22.63
C PHE A 54 -25.78 -3.83 -21.57
N LYS A 55 -26.21 -4.01 -20.33
CA LYS A 55 -25.66 -3.26 -19.19
C LYS A 55 -24.56 -4.08 -18.53
N ILE A 56 -23.36 -3.54 -18.50
CA ILE A 56 -22.21 -4.20 -17.89
C ILE A 56 -22.02 -3.68 -16.46
N GLU A 57 -22.21 -4.57 -15.51
CA GLU A 57 -22.05 -4.37 -14.07
C GLU A 57 -20.93 -5.26 -13.53
N PRO A 58 -20.38 -5.02 -12.34
CA PRO A 58 -19.33 -5.87 -11.77
C PRO A 58 -19.67 -7.34 -11.76
N GLU A 59 -20.90 -7.68 -11.44
CA GLU A 59 -21.42 -9.04 -11.31
C GLU A 59 -21.40 -9.83 -12.63
N SER A 60 -21.46 -9.13 -13.77
CA SER A 60 -21.41 -9.75 -15.10
C SER A 60 -19.98 -10.01 -15.59
N LEU A 61 -18.97 -9.49 -14.91
CA LEU A 61 -17.57 -9.56 -15.37
C LEU A 61 -17.01 -10.98 -15.28
N ASP A 62 -17.38 -11.76 -14.27
CA ASP A 62 -16.92 -13.14 -14.12
C ASP A 62 -17.36 -14.02 -15.31
N GLU A 63 -18.59 -13.85 -15.81
CA GLU A 63 -19.06 -14.53 -17.00
C GLU A 63 -18.34 -14.07 -18.27
N LEU A 64 -18.11 -12.76 -18.37
CA LEU A 64 -17.56 -12.14 -19.59
C LEU A 64 -16.04 -12.28 -19.69
N LEU A 65 -15.32 -12.14 -18.58
CA LEU A 65 -13.85 -12.12 -18.56
C LEU A 65 -13.23 -13.35 -17.89
N GLY A 66 -13.98 -14.05 -17.05
CA GLY A 66 -13.50 -15.05 -16.10
C GLY A 66 -13.19 -14.43 -14.75
N LYS A 67 -12.62 -15.21 -13.84
CA LYS A 67 -12.22 -14.69 -12.52
C LYS A 67 -11.13 -13.62 -12.66
N PRO A 68 -11.18 -12.56 -11.84
CA PRO A 68 -10.17 -11.51 -11.88
C PRO A 68 -8.78 -12.07 -11.56
N PHE A 69 -7.77 -11.60 -12.30
CA PHE A 69 -6.36 -11.96 -12.08
C PHE A 69 -5.80 -11.29 -10.81
N PHE A 70 -6.23 -10.05 -10.57
CA PHE A 70 -5.82 -9.25 -9.41
C PHE A 70 -7.02 -9.17 -8.47
N ARG A 71 -6.96 -9.91 -7.39
CA ARG A 71 -7.91 -9.70 -6.29
C ARG A 71 -7.38 -8.54 -5.44
N GLU A 72 -8.26 -7.65 -4.97
CA GLU A 72 -7.90 -6.82 -3.83
C GLU A 72 -7.52 -7.80 -2.72
N ASP A 73 -6.25 -7.77 -2.31
CA ASP A 73 -5.88 -8.42 -1.06
C ASP A 73 -6.86 -7.92 -0.02
N VAL A 74 -7.51 -8.85 0.65
CA VAL A 74 -8.41 -8.55 1.77
C VAL A 74 -7.65 -7.54 2.62
N ARG A 75 -8.14 -6.30 2.66
CA ARG A 75 -7.44 -5.14 3.23
C ARG A 75 -6.81 -5.57 4.53
N LYS A 76 -5.50 -5.70 4.56
CA LYS A 76 -4.76 -5.98 5.79
C LYS A 76 -4.90 -4.72 6.64
N LYS A 77 -5.97 -4.67 7.43
CA LYS A 77 -6.20 -3.60 8.37
C LYS A 77 -5.15 -3.70 9.45
N ILE A 78 -4.52 -2.59 9.76
CA ILE A 78 -3.72 -2.47 10.98
C ILE A 78 -4.66 -2.74 12.15
N SER A 79 -4.47 -3.86 12.84
CA SER A 79 -5.41 -4.38 13.84
C SER A 79 -4.76 -4.76 15.16
N ARG A 80 -3.43 -4.78 15.21
CA ARG A 80 -2.66 -5.19 16.37
C ARG A 80 -1.31 -4.48 16.43
N PRO A 81 -0.66 -4.46 17.60
CA PRO A 81 0.73 -4.01 17.72
C PRO A 81 1.67 -4.76 16.77
N GLY A 82 2.72 -4.09 16.33
CA GLY A 82 3.68 -4.64 15.40
C GLY A 82 3.29 -4.47 13.93
N MET A 83 2.19 -3.80 13.62
CA MET A 83 1.78 -3.54 12.24
C MET A 83 1.82 -2.04 11.92
N ALA A 84 2.33 -1.70 10.74
CA ALA A 84 2.28 -0.35 10.18
C ALA A 84 2.02 -0.41 8.67
N MET A 85 1.44 0.67 8.11
CA MET A 85 1.12 0.79 6.70
C MET A 85 2.06 1.78 6.04
N GLY A 86 2.83 1.31 5.07
CA GLY A 86 3.64 2.14 4.18
C GLY A 86 2.99 2.34 2.82
N LEU A 87 3.53 3.28 2.08
CA LEU A 87 3.22 3.51 0.68
C LEU A 87 4.45 3.22 -0.16
N ALA A 88 4.27 2.45 -1.21
CA ALA A 88 5.32 2.08 -2.15
C ALA A 88 4.95 2.47 -3.57
N TRP A 89 5.96 2.63 -4.40
CA TRP A 89 5.82 2.74 -5.83
C TRP A 89 6.24 1.44 -6.50
N THR A 90 5.53 1.07 -7.56
CA THR A 90 5.84 -0.06 -8.42
C THR A 90 5.75 0.35 -9.89
N PRO A 91 6.32 -0.40 -10.84
CA PRO A 91 6.19 -0.11 -12.27
C PRO A 91 4.74 -0.03 -12.78
N VAL A 92 3.79 -0.59 -12.03
CA VAL A 92 2.36 -0.56 -12.34
C VAL A 92 1.58 0.47 -11.50
N GLY A 93 2.27 1.41 -10.86
CA GLY A 93 1.71 2.49 -10.04
C GLY A 93 1.97 2.31 -8.55
N GLY A 94 1.32 3.13 -7.73
CA GLY A 94 1.45 3.06 -6.28
C GLY A 94 0.74 1.85 -5.69
N ASP A 95 1.26 1.36 -4.57
CA ASP A 95 0.66 0.28 -3.76
C ASP A 95 0.82 0.56 -2.27
N THR A 96 0.05 -0.13 -1.45
CA THR A 96 0.22 -0.12 0.01
C THR A 96 1.12 -1.26 0.46
N LEU A 97 1.96 -0.99 1.41
CA LEU A 97 2.94 -1.91 1.96
C LEU A 97 2.66 -2.10 3.45
N VAL A 98 2.18 -3.28 3.83
CA VAL A 98 2.07 -3.62 5.25
C VAL A 98 3.41 -4.11 5.76
N VAL A 99 3.88 -3.56 6.86
CA VAL A 99 5.03 -4.08 7.62
C VAL A 99 4.49 -4.76 8.87
N GLU A 100 4.91 -5.99 9.11
CA GLU A 100 4.49 -6.80 10.26
C GLU A 100 5.73 -7.15 11.08
N ALA A 101 5.71 -6.84 12.36
CA ALA A 101 6.77 -7.20 13.29
C ALA A 101 6.22 -8.08 14.41
N VAL A 102 6.96 -9.11 14.78
CA VAL A 102 6.68 -9.99 15.91
C VAL A 102 7.93 -10.22 16.74
N SER A 103 7.77 -10.51 18.00
CA SER A 103 8.86 -10.89 18.89
C SER A 103 8.56 -12.21 19.59
N ASN A 104 9.61 -12.99 19.80
CA ASN A 104 9.54 -14.24 20.54
C ASN A 104 10.70 -14.25 21.56
N PRO A 105 10.48 -14.75 22.79
CA PRO A 105 11.56 -14.94 23.75
C PRO A 105 12.68 -15.79 23.14
N GLY A 106 13.93 -15.41 23.36
CA GLY A 106 15.11 -16.13 22.87
C GLY A 106 16.32 -15.24 22.73
N LYS A 107 17.41 -15.82 22.22
CA LYS A 107 18.64 -15.07 21.94
C LYS A 107 18.37 -13.92 20.96
N ALA A 108 18.90 -12.74 21.28
CA ALA A 108 18.77 -11.55 20.44
C ALA A 108 19.09 -11.84 18.97
N THR A 109 18.10 -11.70 18.10
CA THR A 109 18.25 -11.78 16.65
C THR A 109 17.28 -10.86 15.95
N PHE A 110 17.68 -10.32 14.80
CA PHE A 110 16.83 -9.54 13.93
C PHE A 110 16.70 -10.24 12.58
N LYS A 111 15.50 -10.68 12.24
CA LYS A 111 15.22 -11.42 11.01
C LYS A 111 14.32 -10.61 10.10
N LEU A 112 14.65 -10.61 8.80
CA LEU A 112 13.90 -9.92 7.75
C LEU A 112 13.40 -10.94 6.72
N THR A 113 12.15 -10.79 6.30
CA THR A 113 11.57 -11.60 5.20
C THR A 113 10.60 -10.76 4.37
N GLY A 114 10.34 -11.18 3.13
CA GLY A 114 9.40 -10.50 2.22
C GLY A 114 10.03 -10.12 0.88
N GLN A 115 11.12 -10.78 0.46
CA GLN A 115 11.86 -10.50 -0.77
C GLN A 115 12.33 -9.04 -0.84
N LEU A 116 13.00 -8.61 0.24
CA LEU A 116 13.54 -7.26 0.37
C LEU A 116 14.89 -7.17 -0.34
N GLY A 117 15.06 -6.17 -1.20
CA GLY A 117 16.34 -5.80 -1.78
C GLY A 117 17.30 -5.20 -0.74
N GLU A 118 18.54 -4.99 -1.15
CA GLU A 118 19.62 -4.58 -0.24
C GLU A 118 19.35 -3.24 0.44
N VAL A 119 18.86 -2.25 -0.29
CA VAL A 119 18.54 -0.92 0.26
C VAL A 119 17.43 -1.01 1.31
N MET A 120 16.43 -1.84 1.07
CA MET A 120 15.33 -2.01 2.03
C MET A 120 15.76 -2.80 3.27
N GLN A 121 16.68 -3.75 3.14
CA GLN A 121 17.28 -4.46 4.27
C GLN A 121 18.14 -3.53 5.13
N GLU A 122 18.92 -2.65 4.50
CA GLU A 122 19.68 -1.61 5.20
C GLU A 122 18.74 -0.66 5.95
N SER A 123 17.68 -0.18 5.29
CA SER A 123 16.66 0.66 5.90
C SER A 123 15.99 0.01 7.12
N ALA A 124 15.72 -1.30 7.05
CA ALA A 124 15.19 -2.06 8.18
C ALA A 124 16.19 -2.17 9.34
N SER A 125 17.48 -2.31 9.04
CA SER A 125 18.55 -2.36 10.03
C SER A 125 18.73 -1.01 10.74
N ILE A 126 18.63 0.09 9.98
CA ILE A 126 18.62 1.45 10.52
C ILE A 126 17.42 1.65 11.45
N ALA A 127 16.22 1.27 11.00
CA ALA A 127 15.00 1.37 11.80
C ALA A 127 15.11 0.57 13.11
N TYR A 128 15.64 -0.65 13.06
CA TYR A 128 15.86 -1.49 14.25
C TYR A 128 16.82 -0.82 15.25
N THR A 129 17.95 -0.32 14.76
CA THR A 129 18.97 0.36 15.57
C THR A 129 18.38 1.63 16.20
N TYR A 130 17.66 2.42 15.42
CA TYR A 130 17.02 3.65 15.89
C TYR A 130 15.99 3.37 17.01
N ILE A 131 15.07 2.42 16.78
CA ILE A 131 14.04 2.10 17.78
C ILE A 131 14.67 1.54 19.06
N ARG A 132 15.71 0.71 18.94
CA ARG A 132 16.47 0.23 20.11
C ARG A 132 17.09 1.39 20.89
N HIS A 133 17.62 2.40 20.20
CA HIS A 133 18.20 3.59 20.83
C HIS A 133 17.17 4.42 21.61
N ILE A 134 15.97 4.62 21.06
CA ILE A 134 14.94 5.44 21.67
C ILE A 134 13.99 4.67 22.61
N ALA A 135 14.06 3.36 22.66
CA ALA A 135 13.11 2.48 23.38
C ALA A 135 12.90 2.88 24.85
N GLY A 136 13.96 3.25 25.56
CA GLY A 136 13.90 3.72 26.93
C GLY A 136 13.04 4.97 27.13
N ARG A 137 12.99 5.88 26.15
CA ARG A 137 12.12 7.07 26.17
C ARG A 137 10.63 6.70 26.10
N HIS A 138 10.33 5.51 25.62
CA HIS A 138 8.96 4.97 25.47
C HIS A 138 8.62 3.91 26.51
N HIS A 139 9.35 3.87 27.63
CA HIS A 139 9.14 2.92 28.74
C HIS A 139 9.27 1.44 28.35
N VAL A 140 10.05 1.14 27.33
CA VAL A 140 10.40 -0.23 26.95
C VAL A 140 11.56 -0.71 27.82
N ASP A 141 11.46 -1.94 28.35
CA ASP A 141 12.54 -2.57 29.12
C ASP A 141 13.85 -2.53 28.31
N PRO A 142 14.95 -1.99 28.86
CA PRO A 142 16.24 -1.96 28.18
C PRO A 142 16.73 -3.33 27.70
N GLU A 143 16.38 -4.40 28.42
CA GLU A 143 16.76 -5.77 28.07
C GLU A 143 15.82 -6.44 27.07
N TYR A 144 14.74 -5.76 26.64
CA TYR A 144 13.77 -6.34 25.72
C TYR A 144 14.43 -6.90 24.45
N PHE A 145 15.33 -6.14 23.86
CA PHE A 145 16.01 -6.53 22.61
C PHE A 145 17.06 -7.62 22.81
N GLU A 146 17.59 -7.77 24.03
CA GLU A 146 18.56 -8.82 24.38
C GLU A 146 17.89 -10.18 24.64
N ARG A 147 16.62 -10.14 25.09
CA ARG A 147 15.86 -11.34 25.47
C ARG A 147 14.89 -11.81 24.39
N ASN A 148 14.79 -11.10 23.28
CA ASN A 148 13.82 -11.42 22.24
C ASN A 148 14.46 -11.51 20.87
N GLN A 149 13.94 -12.45 20.09
CA GLN A 149 14.12 -12.49 18.65
C GLN A 149 13.06 -11.62 18.01
N ILE A 150 13.44 -10.69 17.14
CA ILE A 150 12.50 -9.84 16.40
C ILE A 150 12.52 -10.25 14.94
N HIS A 151 11.33 -10.47 14.40
CA HIS A 151 11.14 -10.80 13.00
C HIS A 151 10.24 -9.75 12.35
N VAL A 152 10.76 -9.07 11.35
CA VAL A 152 10.00 -8.15 10.49
C VAL A 152 9.72 -8.84 9.17
N HIS A 153 8.46 -8.85 8.78
CA HIS A 153 7.97 -9.40 7.52
C HIS A 153 7.24 -8.34 6.72
N VAL A 154 7.50 -8.28 5.43
CA VAL A 154 6.76 -7.42 4.50
C VAL A 154 6.03 -8.32 3.51
N PRO A 155 4.78 -8.70 3.84
CA PRO A 155 4.00 -9.58 2.99
C PRO A 155 3.68 -8.87 1.69
N THR A 156 3.96 -9.51 0.59
CA THR A 156 3.37 -9.30 -0.73
C THR A 156 3.88 -10.41 -1.61
N GLY A 157 3.05 -11.14 -2.21
CA GLY A 157 3.28 -12.14 -3.21
C GLY A 157 4.67 -12.23 -3.88
N ALA A 158 4.70 -12.36 -5.18
CA ALA A 158 5.94 -12.58 -5.94
C ALA A 158 6.71 -11.31 -6.34
N THR A 159 6.38 -10.13 -5.80
CA THR A 159 7.01 -8.86 -6.22
C THR A 159 8.18 -8.51 -5.30
N PRO A 160 9.42 -8.47 -5.80
CA PRO A 160 10.56 -7.92 -5.08
C PRO A 160 10.31 -6.46 -4.68
N LYS A 161 10.78 -6.08 -3.50
CA LYS A 161 10.64 -4.73 -2.94
C LYS A 161 12.01 -4.20 -2.59
N ASP A 162 12.27 -2.97 -3.01
CA ASP A 162 13.50 -2.29 -2.65
C ASP A 162 13.26 -0.79 -2.50
N GLY A 163 14.19 -0.11 -1.82
CA GLY A 163 14.20 1.33 -1.64
C GLY A 163 14.13 1.77 -0.17
N PRO A 164 14.58 3.01 0.12
CA PRO A 164 14.72 3.50 1.49
C PRO A 164 13.40 4.05 2.08
N SER A 165 12.38 4.30 1.26
CA SER A 165 11.16 5.03 1.65
C SER A 165 10.24 4.29 2.65
N ALA A 166 10.57 3.05 3.01
CA ALA A 166 9.87 2.28 4.03
C ALA A 166 10.47 2.43 5.44
N GLY A 167 11.55 3.21 5.61
CA GLY A 167 12.28 3.32 6.88
C GLY A 167 11.41 3.74 8.04
N ILE A 168 10.65 4.85 7.91
CA ILE A 168 9.74 5.31 8.96
C ILE A 168 8.62 4.30 9.23
N THR A 169 8.16 3.57 8.21
CA THR A 169 7.13 2.53 8.39
C THR A 169 7.66 1.35 9.20
N MET A 170 8.89 0.92 8.93
CA MET A 170 9.55 -0.14 9.68
C MET A 170 9.79 0.27 11.13
N ALA A 171 10.24 1.50 11.36
CA ALA A 171 10.40 2.05 12.70
C ALA A 171 9.07 2.13 13.45
N ALA A 172 8.00 2.60 12.79
CA ALA A 172 6.67 2.64 13.39
C ALA A 172 6.15 1.24 13.76
N SER A 173 6.36 0.25 12.90
CA SER A 173 6.01 -1.16 13.16
C SER A 173 6.78 -1.71 14.37
N LEU A 174 8.09 -1.48 14.43
CA LEU A 174 8.93 -1.92 15.54
C LEU A 174 8.56 -1.21 16.85
N LEU A 175 8.35 0.11 16.84
CA LEU A 175 7.92 0.84 18.03
C LEU A 175 6.55 0.37 18.52
N SER A 176 5.62 0.15 17.59
CA SER A 176 4.30 -0.41 17.87
C SER A 176 4.42 -1.78 18.58
N LEU A 177 5.31 -2.65 18.09
CA LEU A 177 5.57 -3.95 18.68
C LEU A 177 6.05 -3.83 20.11
N VAL A 178 7.13 -3.07 20.34
CA VAL A 178 7.80 -3.03 21.65
C VAL A 178 7.02 -2.24 22.72
N THR A 179 6.17 -1.29 22.28
CA THR A 179 5.29 -0.55 23.21
C THR A 179 3.93 -1.21 23.41
N GLY A 180 3.59 -2.22 22.61
CA GLY A 180 2.26 -2.86 22.66
C GLY A 180 1.12 -1.97 22.16
N LYS A 181 1.40 -0.83 21.50
CA LYS A 181 0.40 0.12 21.00
C LYS A 181 0.09 -0.14 19.53
N THR A 182 -1.18 -0.11 19.16
CA THR A 182 -1.61 -0.28 17.75
C THR A 182 -1.58 1.03 17.00
N VAL A 183 -0.95 1.07 15.84
CA VAL A 183 -0.94 2.24 14.94
C VAL A 183 -2.35 2.48 14.39
N LYS A 184 -2.72 3.73 14.14
CA LYS A 184 -4.01 4.12 13.54
C LYS A 184 -4.29 3.33 12.25
N PRO A 185 -5.45 2.70 12.09
CA PRO A 185 -5.74 1.83 10.94
C PRO A 185 -5.80 2.54 9.58
N ALA A 186 -6.15 3.83 9.57
CA ALA A 186 -6.29 4.63 8.34
C ALA A 186 -5.09 5.55 8.08
N LEU A 187 -3.97 5.32 8.77
CA LEU A 187 -2.71 6.04 8.63
C LEU A 187 -1.75 5.23 7.78
N ALA A 188 -1.18 5.86 6.76
CA ALA A 188 -0.04 5.32 6.01
C ALA A 188 1.12 6.31 6.02
N MET A 189 2.30 5.84 5.70
CA MET A 189 3.49 6.67 5.73
C MET A 189 4.49 6.31 4.64
N THR A 190 5.33 7.26 4.30
CA THR A 190 6.47 7.06 3.41
C THR A 190 7.58 8.02 3.80
N GLY A 191 8.80 7.53 3.84
CA GLY A 191 9.98 8.35 4.17
C GLY A 191 11.16 7.47 4.55
N GLU A 192 12.34 8.00 4.30
CA GLU A 192 13.60 7.42 4.72
C GLU A 192 13.86 7.74 6.19
N LEU A 193 14.56 6.87 6.88
CA LEU A 193 15.00 7.05 8.25
C LEU A 193 16.52 7.01 8.32
N SER A 194 17.09 7.93 9.06
CA SER A 194 18.51 7.91 9.44
C SER A 194 18.71 7.44 10.88
N LEU A 195 19.95 7.17 11.27
CA LEU A 195 20.29 6.78 12.64
C LEU A 195 20.03 7.89 13.69
N VAL A 196 19.85 9.13 13.25
CA VAL A 196 19.49 10.26 14.13
C VAL A 196 17.98 10.61 14.06
N GLY A 197 17.19 9.83 13.34
CA GLY A 197 15.74 9.96 13.30
C GLY A 197 15.18 11.01 12.35
N VAL A 198 15.97 11.53 11.44
CA VAL A 198 15.51 12.47 10.41
C VAL A 198 14.97 11.69 9.22
N GLY A 199 13.75 11.98 8.81
CA GLY A 199 13.16 11.40 7.60
C GLY A 199 13.77 12.05 6.34
N GLY A 200 14.24 11.22 5.41
CA GLY A 200 14.72 11.68 4.10
C GLY A 200 13.58 11.77 3.07
N GLN A 201 13.94 12.21 1.87
CA GLN A 201 12.99 12.33 0.77
C GLN A 201 12.40 10.96 0.36
N GLY A 202 11.08 10.89 0.26
CA GLY A 202 10.41 9.86 -0.53
C GLY A 202 10.51 10.18 -2.02
N GLY A 203 9.71 9.54 -2.85
CA GLY A 203 9.61 9.86 -4.28
C GLY A 203 8.29 9.38 -4.85
N ARG A 204 7.87 9.97 -5.98
CA ARG A 204 6.64 9.60 -6.70
C ARG A 204 5.38 9.67 -5.84
N GLU A 205 5.23 10.77 -5.12
CA GLU A 205 4.13 10.96 -4.16
C GLU A 205 2.75 10.84 -4.81
N GLY A 206 2.60 11.25 -6.07
CA GLY A 206 1.34 11.13 -6.81
C GLY A 206 0.81 9.70 -6.87
N GLU A 207 1.65 8.75 -7.22
CA GLU A 207 1.28 7.33 -7.31
C GLU A 207 0.97 6.74 -5.92
N LYS A 208 1.73 7.12 -4.90
CA LYS A 208 1.51 6.71 -3.52
C LYS A 208 0.17 7.21 -2.98
N VAL A 209 -0.18 8.47 -3.26
CA VAL A 209 -1.47 9.07 -2.86
C VAL A 209 -2.64 8.39 -3.55
N ILE A 210 -2.50 8.03 -4.83
CA ILE A 210 -3.52 7.24 -5.55
C ILE A 210 -3.72 5.88 -4.87
N ALA A 211 -2.63 5.20 -4.49
CA ALA A 211 -2.72 3.93 -3.77
C ALA A 211 -3.39 4.07 -2.41
N ALA A 212 -3.03 5.09 -1.65
CA ALA A 212 -3.64 5.41 -0.36
C ALA A 212 -5.16 5.60 -0.50
N ARG A 213 -5.58 6.38 -1.48
CA ARG A 213 -7.01 6.62 -1.76
C ARG A 213 -7.76 5.33 -2.09
N ARG A 214 -7.19 4.47 -2.95
CA ARG A 214 -7.79 3.15 -3.29
C ARG A 214 -7.98 2.27 -2.05
N ASN A 215 -7.03 2.34 -1.11
CA ASN A 215 -7.06 1.55 0.12
C ASN A 215 -7.77 2.24 1.29
N SER A 216 -8.53 3.32 1.04
CA SER A 216 -9.30 4.06 2.04
C SER A 216 -8.46 4.62 3.19
N ILE A 217 -7.19 4.93 2.93
CA ILE A 217 -6.32 5.67 3.83
C ILE A 217 -6.82 7.12 3.94
N ARG A 218 -6.80 7.66 5.13
CA ARG A 218 -7.29 9.01 5.44
C ARG A 218 -6.20 9.96 5.87
N GLU A 219 -5.11 9.43 6.37
CA GLU A 219 -3.97 10.20 6.85
C GLU A 219 -2.69 9.65 6.22
N ILE A 220 -1.83 10.54 5.75
CA ILE A 220 -0.54 10.16 5.16
C ILE A 220 0.56 11.00 5.81
N ILE A 221 1.56 10.34 6.40
CA ILE A 221 2.79 10.97 6.84
C ILE A 221 3.78 10.97 5.67
N ILE A 222 4.32 12.15 5.37
CA ILE A 222 5.33 12.36 4.32
C ILE A 222 6.48 13.19 4.86
N PRO A 223 7.69 13.07 4.31
CA PRO A 223 8.78 14.01 4.62
C PRO A 223 8.37 15.45 4.26
N ALA A 224 8.74 16.43 5.09
CA ALA A 224 8.40 17.84 4.87
C ALA A 224 8.89 18.36 3.50
N GLU A 225 10.03 17.87 3.04
CA GLU A 225 10.59 18.19 1.72
C GLU A 225 9.70 17.78 0.55
N ASN A 226 8.85 16.77 0.72
CA ASN A 226 7.89 16.29 -0.30
C ASN A 226 6.57 17.07 -0.30
N GLN A 227 6.38 18.03 0.61
CA GLN A 227 5.16 18.86 0.64
C GLN A 227 4.94 19.61 -0.68
N LYS A 228 6.00 20.05 -1.33
CA LYS A 228 5.95 20.70 -2.65
C LYS A 228 5.35 19.80 -3.73
N ASP A 229 5.61 18.50 -3.68
CA ASP A 229 5.15 17.54 -4.68
C ASP A 229 3.63 17.33 -4.60
N LEU A 230 3.02 17.63 -3.43
CA LEU A 230 1.57 17.57 -3.26
C LEU A 230 0.81 18.57 -4.15
N ALA A 231 1.45 19.69 -4.51
CA ALA A 231 0.82 20.70 -5.37
C ALA A 231 0.60 20.15 -6.80
N GLU A 232 1.41 19.23 -7.25
CA GLU A 232 1.32 18.59 -8.57
C GLU A 232 0.22 17.53 -8.64
N ILE A 233 -0.28 17.07 -7.48
CA ILE A 233 -1.31 16.02 -7.41
C ILE A 233 -2.69 16.67 -7.60
N PRO A 234 -3.51 16.19 -8.56
CA PRO A 234 -4.84 16.74 -8.81
C PRO A 234 -5.70 16.78 -7.53
N GLU A 235 -6.46 17.87 -7.35
CA GLU A 235 -7.28 18.08 -6.15
C GLU A 235 -8.24 16.91 -5.87
N HIS A 236 -8.87 16.37 -6.91
CA HIS A 236 -9.79 15.25 -6.76
C HIS A 236 -9.12 13.97 -6.23
N VAL A 237 -7.80 13.82 -6.37
CA VAL A 237 -7.01 12.72 -5.82
C VAL A 237 -6.69 12.96 -4.35
N ARG A 238 -6.35 14.21 -3.99
CA ARG A 238 -6.02 14.62 -2.61
C ARG A 238 -7.24 14.73 -1.69
N LYS A 239 -8.39 15.02 -2.25
CA LYS A 239 -9.62 15.29 -1.47
C LYS A 239 -9.96 14.17 -0.50
N GLY A 240 -10.08 14.49 0.78
CA GLY A 240 -10.43 13.58 1.87
C GLY A 240 -9.25 12.80 2.43
N ILE A 241 -8.01 13.21 2.11
CA ILE A 241 -6.77 12.74 2.73
C ILE A 241 -6.12 13.91 3.46
N THR A 242 -5.74 13.71 4.71
CA THR A 242 -4.94 14.64 5.49
C THR A 242 -3.47 14.26 5.34
N PHE A 243 -2.64 15.23 4.98
CA PHE A 243 -1.19 15.06 4.87
C PHE A 243 -0.51 15.65 6.10
N HIS A 244 0.43 14.91 6.64
CA HIS A 244 1.26 15.30 7.77
C HIS A 244 2.72 15.38 7.31
N PRO A 245 3.21 16.56 6.88
CA PRO A 245 4.62 16.76 6.60
C PRO A 245 5.40 16.70 7.92
N VAL A 246 6.47 15.91 7.97
CA VAL A 246 7.32 15.72 9.14
C VAL A 246 8.80 15.90 8.80
N GLU A 247 9.58 16.40 9.76
CA GLU A 247 11.03 16.56 9.66
C GLU A 247 11.77 15.53 10.53
N THR A 248 11.10 15.01 11.56
CA THR A 248 11.72 14.14 12.55
C THR A 248 10.89 12.87 12.82
N MET A 249 11.55 11.84 13.33
CA MET A 249 10.84 10.63 13.75
C MET A 249 9.97 10.86 15.00
N ASP A 250 10.32 11.82 15.86
CA ASP A 250 9.50 12.15 17.03
C ASP A 250 8.13 12.70 16.58
N GLU A 251 8.07 13.54 15.53
CA GLU A 251 6.81 14.00 14.93
C GLU A 251 6.00 12.83 14.32
N VAL A 252 6.68 11.86 13.70
CA VAL A 252 6.01 10.64 13.22
C VAL A 252 5.38 9.91 14.40
N ILE A 253 6.12 9.71 15.49
CA ILE A 253 5.66 8.98 16.68
C ILE A 253 4.41 9.61 17.30
N ASP A 254 4.36 10.94 17.39
CA ASP A 254 3.19 11.68 17.92
C ASP A 254 1.92 11.44 17.08
N LEU A 255 2.07 11.14 15.81
CA LEU A 255 0.97 10.88 14.87
C LEU A 255 0.49 9.42 14.86
N LEU A 256 1.30 8.46 15.37
CA LEU A 256 0.99 7.02 15.27
C LEU A 256 -0.23 6.61 16.10
N TRP A 257 -0.40 7.23 17.25
CA TRP A 257 -1.42 6.85 18.23
C TRP A 257 -2.56 7.87 18.28
N LYS A 258 -3.66 7.43 18.84
CA LYS A 258 -4.77 8.32 19.22
C LYS A 258 -4.56 8.84 20.63
#